data_b0d38e088161a6353550d7fa0f90eae0
#
_entry.id   b0d38e088161a6353550d7fa0f90eae0
#
_cell.length_a   1.000
_cell.length_b   1.000
_cell.length_c   1.000
_cell.angle_alpha   90.00
_cell.angle_beta   90.00
_cell.angle_gamma   90.00
#
_symmetry.space_group_name_H-M   'P 1'
#
loop_
_entity.id
_entity.type
_entity.pdbx_description
1 polymer ?
#
loop_
_entity_poly.entity_id
_entity_poly.type
_entity_poly.pdbx_seq_one_letter_code
_entity_poly.pdbx_strand_id
1 'polypeptide(L)'
;RRYGAAVIVMAFDEQGQADTLQRKVDICTRSYRLLVDQVGFPPEDIIFDPNIFAIATGIEEHNNYGVDFIEATHIIKKTLPYAKVSGGVSNVSFSFRGNEPIREAIHTAFLYHAIKAGMTMGIVNAGQLGVYSDIPAELLEKVEDVILNRRSDATELLVEYAENFKGKKKERVEDLAWREVPLQQRLTHALVRGISTFIVEDTEAMRVEIEKKGGRPIQVIEGPLMEGMSVVGDLFGAGKMFLPQVVKSARVMKKAVAYLLPFIEAAKQVGDKQGNGKILMATVKGD
;
A
#
# COMPACT_ATOMS: atom_id res chain seq x y z
N ARG A 1 17.95 -30.30 -11.28
CA ARG A 1 19.23 -30.92 -11.59
C ARG A 1 19.13 -31.99 -12.68
N ARG A 2 18.23 -32.99 -12.54
CA ARG A 2 18.11 -34.10 -13.51
C ARG A 2 17.86 -33.65 -14.96
N TYR A 3 17.11 -32.56 -15.14
CA TYR A 3 16.68 -32.06 -16.46
C TYR A 3 17.47 -30.82 -16.92
N GLY A 4 18.48 -30.35 -16.19
CA GLY A 4 19.25 -29.15 -16.52
C GLY A 4 18.44 -27.86 -16.49
N ALA A 5 17.37 -27.81 -15.68
CA ALA A 5 16.53 -26.62 -15.55
C ALA A 5 17.10 -25.66 -14.48
N ALA A 6 17.09 -24.37 -14.76
CA ALA A 6 17.25 -23.34 -13.74
C ALA A 6 16.01 -23.28 -12.83
N VAL A 7 16.18 -22.78 -11.61
CA VAL A 7 15.10 -22.68 -10.63
C VAL A 7 14.96 -21.24 -10.13
N ILE A 8 13.73 -20.78 -9.98
CA ILE A 8 13.42 -19.54 -9.27
C ILE A 8 13.08 -19.93 -7.83
N VAL A 9 13.81 -19.33 -6.90
CA VAL A 9 13.64 -19.53 -5.45
C VAL A 9 13.14 -18.24 -4.85
N MET A 10 11.89 -18.22 -4.45
CA MET A 10 11.30 -17.08 -3.78
C MET A 10 11.72 -17.03 -2.30
N ALA A 11 11.90 -15.84 -1.75
CA ALA A 11 12.21 -15.66 -0.34
C ALA A 11 10.99 -15.90 0.55
N PHE A 12 10.62 -17.18 0.69
CA PHE A 12 9.58 -17.68 1.58
C PHE A 12 10.18 -18.62 2.62
N ASP A 13 9.66 -18.56 3.82
CA ASP A 13 9.92 -19.51 4.89
C ASP A 13 8.62 -19.99 5.54
N GLU A 14 8.75 -20.70 6.65
CA GLU A 14 7.63 -21.24 7.42
C GLU A 14 6.71 -20.14 8.01
N GLN A 15 7.18 -18.89 8.00
CA GLN A 15 6.43 -17.71 8.45
C GLN A 15 5.80 -16.93 7.27
N GLY A 16 6.05 -17.35 6.03
CA GLY A 16 5.55 -16.74 4.81
C GLY A 16 6.60 -15.88 4.08
N GLN A 17 6.13 -14.93 3.26
CA GLN A 17 7.00 -14.05 2.47
C GLN A 17 7.95 -13.22 3.35
N ALA A 18 9.20 -13.07 2.87
CA ALA A 18 10.15 -12.16 3.49
C ALA A 18 9.79 -10.71 3.14
N ASP A 19 9.47 -9.93 4.14
CA ASP A 19 9.09 -8.53 4.05
C ASP A 19 10.23 -7.57 4.44
N THR A 20 11.17 -8.01 5.26
CA THR A 20 12.33 -7.21 5.71
C THR A 20 13.62 -7.62 5.01
N LEU A 21 14.58 -6.69 4.94
CA LEU A 21 15.93 -6.92 4.41
C LEU A 21 16.56 -8.19 4.99
N GLN A 22 16.55 -8.32 6.33
CA GLN A 22 17.21 -9.42 7.01
C GLN A 22 16.59 -10.76 6.61
N ARG A 23 15.25 -10.89 6.61
CA ARG A 23 14.58 -12.13 6.22
C ARG A 23 14.82 -12.49 4.75
N LYS A 24 14.85 -11.50 3.84
CA LYS A 24 15.18 -11.71 2.42
C LYS A 24 16.56 -12.35 2.28
N VAL A 25 17.56 -11.80 2.94
CA VAL A 25 18.95 -12.28 2.89
C VAL A 25 19.08 -13.64 3.56
N ASP A 26 18.51 -13.84 4.73
CA ASP A 26 18.63 -15.10 5.49
C ASP A 26 18.00 -16.28 4.75
N ILE A 27 16.79 -16.08 4.20
CA ILE A 27 16.09 -17.13 3.44
C ILE A 27 16.84 -17.46 2.16
N CYS A 28 17.30 -16.48 1.39
CA CYS A 28 18.07 -16.71 0.18
C CYS A 28 19.41 -17.43 0.51
N THR A 29 20.09 -17.02 1.58
CA THR A 29 21.34 -17.65 2.02
C THR A 29 21.12 -19.10 2.46
N ARG A 30 20.08 -19.37 3.26
CA ARG A 30 19.69 -20.73 3.67
C ARG A 30 19.39 -21.60 2.46
N SER A 31 18.61 -21.09 1.54
CA SER A 31 18.22 -21.81 0.31
C SER A 31 19.44 -22.08 -0.59
N TYR A 32 20.34 -21.10 -0.73
CA TYR A 32 21.57 -21.27 -1.50
C TYR A 32 22.42 -22.42 -0.95
N ARG A 33 22.66 -22.45 0.37
CA ARG A 33 23.46 -23.50 1.01
C ARG A 33 22.81 -24.88 0.85
N LEU A 34 21.49 -24.98 1.02
CA LEU A 34 20.77 -26.23 0.80
C LEU A 34 20.93 -26.73 -0.64
N LEU A 35 20.74 -25.85 -1.62
CA LEU A 35 20.80 -26.21 -3.04
C LEU A 35 22.22 -26.56 -3.48
N VAL A 36 23.20 -25.74 -3.14
CA VAL A 36 24.60 -25.90 -3.59
C VAL A 36 25.30 -26.99 -2.77
N ASP A 37 25.31 -26.87 -1.43
CA ASP A 37 26.15 -27.71 -0.57
C ASP A 37 25.56 -29.10 -0.36
N GLN A 38 24.23 -29.23 -0.28
CA GLN A 38 23.59 -30.52 0.01
C GLN A 38 23.06 -31.21 -1.24
N VAL A 39 22.43 -30.47 -2.16
CA VAL A 39 21.83 -31.03 -3.39
C VAL A 39 22.88 -31.10 -4.52
N GLY A 40 23.91 -30.25 -4.47
CA GLY A 40 24.90 -30.11 -5.55
C GLY A 40 24.26 -29.46 -6.80
N PHE A 41 23.38 -28.49 -6.60
CA PHE A 41 22.74 -27.74 -7.68
C PHE A 41 23.71 -26.69 -8.23
N PRO A 42 23.79 -26.49 -9.54
CA PRO A 42 24.67 -25.46 -10.12
C PRO A 42 24.25 -24.06 -9.62
N PRO A 43 25.13 -23.27 -9.00
CA PRO A 43 24.77 -21.96 -8.45
C PRO A 43 24.37 -20.95 -9.53
N GLU A 44 24.88 -21.09 -10.76
CA GLU A 44 24.52 -20.28 -11.93
C GLU A 44 23.08 -20.51 -12.42
N ASP A 45 22.46 -21.62 -12.03
CA ASP A 45 21.08 -21.96 -12.37
C ASP A 45 20.09 -21.58 -11.26
N ILE A 46 20.58 -20.95 -10.18
CA ILE A 46 19.73 -20.44 -9.08
C ILE A 46 19.38 -18.97 -9.35
N ILE A 47 18.10 -18.68 -9.35
CA ILE A 47 17.54 -17.33 -9.51
C ILE A 47 16.74 -17.02 -8.25
N PHE A 48 17.19 -16.08 -7.44
CA PHE A 48 16.43 -15.64 -6.26
C PHE A 48 15.40 -14.58 -6.64
N ASP A 49 14.20 -14.72 -6.09
CA ASP A 49 13.20 -13.66 -6.03
C ASP A 49 13.00 -13.25 -4.56
N PRO A 50 13.65 -12.16 -4.11
CA PRO A 50 13.54 -11.69 -2.74
C PRO A 50 12.24 -10.92 -2.45
N ASN A 51 11.24 -11.07 -3.26
CA ASN A 51 9.90 -10.46 -3.21
C ASN A 51 9.92 -8.93 -3.35
N ILE A 52 9.30 -8.43 -4.41
CA ILE A 52 9.01 -7.01 -4.59
C ILE A 52 7.59 -6.75 -4.07
N PHE A 53 7.48 -5.83 -3.12
CA PHE A 53 6.21 -5.37 -2.56
C PHE A 53 5.86 -3.98 -3.03
N ALA A 54 4.57 -3.63 -2.90
CA ALA A 54 4.08 -2.30 -3.22
C ALA A 54 4.67 -1.25 -2.28
N ILE A 55 5.19 -0.16 -2.84
CA ILE A 55 5.61 1.04 -2.12
C ILE A 55 4.52 2.11 -2.18
N ALA A 56 4.69 3.21 -1.47
CA ALA A 56 3.73 4.32 -1.43
C ALA A 56 2.28 3.88 -1.11
N THR A 57 2.12 2.94 -0.20
CA THR A 57 0.81 2.44 0.23
C THR A 57 0.11 3.35 1.22
N GLY A 58 0.85 4.30 1.84
CA GLY A 58 0.39 5.09 2.98
C GLY A 58 0.46 4.35 4.32
N ILE A 59 1.06 3.17 4.36
CA ILE A 59 1.33 2.36 5.55
C ILE A 59 2.82 2.51 5.86
N GLU A 60 3.16 2.95 7.07
CA GLU A 60 4.53 3.32 7.45
C GLU A 60 5.49 2.12 7.39
N GLU A 61 5.02 0.93 7.79
CA GLU A 61 5.79 -0.31 7.78
C GLU A 61 6.23 -0.71 6.35
N HIS A 62 5.56 -0.19 5.31
CA HIS A 62 5.87 -0.48 3.91
C HIS A 62 6.89 0.47 3.29
N ASN A 63 7.28 1.54 4.00
CA ASN A 63 8.12 2.59 3.43
C ASN A 63 9.51 2.09 3.00
N ASN A 64 10.04 1.04 3.66
CA ASN A 64 11.35 0.47 3.33
C ASN A 64 11.33 -0.64 2.28
N TYR A 65 10.19 -1.09 1.80
CA TYR A 65 10.13 -2.25 0.89
C TYR A 65 10.97 -2.11 -0.38
N GLY A 66 11.06 -0.89 -0.94
CA GLY A 66 11.93 -0.62 -2.09
C GLY A 66 13.40 -0.72 -1.74
N VAL A 67 13.80 -0.08 -0.65
CA VAL A 67 15.18 -0.11 -0.12
C VAL A 67 15.59 -1.53 0.23
N ASP A 68 14.74 -2.25 0.96
CA ASP A 68 15.01 -3.62 1.41
C ASP A 68 15.25 -4.59 0.24
N PHE A 69 14.50 -4.44 -0.86
CA PHE A 69 14.74 -5.24 -2.06
C PHE A 69 16.07 -4.92 -2.73
N ILE A 70 16.39 -3.62 -2.89
CA ILE A 70 17.62 -3.15 -3.53
C ILE A 70 18.84 -3.61 -2.72
N GLU A 71 18.83 -3.41 -1.41
CA GLU A 71 19.91 -3.81 -0.52
C GLU A 71 20.04 -5.35 -0.43
N ALA A 72 18.93 -6.09 -0.34
CA ALA A 72 18.94 -7.56 -0.39
C ALA A 72 19.56 -8.04 -1.70
N THR A 73 19.23 -7.43 -2.82
CA THR A 73 19.82 -7.74 -4.13
C THR A 73 21.33 -7.54 -4.09
N HIS A 74 21.82 -6.41 -3.57
CA HIS A 74 23.24 -6.12 -3.44
C HIS A 74 23.95 -7.18 -2.58
N ILE A 75 23.39 -7.52 -1.41
CA ILE A 75 23.99 -8.52 -0.49
C ILE A 75 23.99 -9.91 -1.13
N ILE A 76 22.88 -10.36 -1.73
CA ILE A 76 22.78 -11.65 -2.43
C ILE A 76 23.85 -11.74 -3.52
N LYS A 77 24.00 -10.72 -4.35
CA LYS A 77 25.01 -10.73 -5.42
C LYS A 77 26.43 -10.74 -4.91
N LYS A 78 26.70 -10.14 -3.75
CA LYS A 78 28.01 -10.10 -3.12
C LYS A 78 28.38 -11.40 -2.40
N THR A 79 27.38 -12.05 -1.77
CA THR A 79 27.62 -13.16 -0.83
C THR A 79 27.27 -14.55 -1.37
N LEU A 80 26.43 -14.64 -2.42
CA LEU A 80 26.01 -15.89 -3.03
C LEU A 80 26.52 -15.97 -4.47
N PRO A 81 27.76 -16.50 -4.67
CA PRO A 81 28.42 -16.48 -5.97
C PRO A 81 27.57 -17.14 -7.08
N TYR A 82 27.57 -16.53 -8.26
CA TYR A 82 26.88 -16.95 -9.48
C TYR A 82 25.35 -16.90 -9.43
N ALA A 83 24.72 -16.82 -8.26
CA ALA A 83 23.27 -16.68 -8.16
C ALA A 83 22.77 -15.42 -8.88
N LYS A 84 21.60 -15.53 -9.48
CA LYS A 84 20.90 -14.45 -10.18
C LYS A 84 19.78 -13.90 -9.31
N VAL A 85 19.32 -12.68 -9.59
CA VAL A 85 18.19 -12.06 -8.89
C VAL A 85 17.15 -11.63 -9.89
N SER A 86 15.90 -11.96 -9.59
CA SER A 86 14.71 -11.59 -10.35
C SER A 86 13.64 -10.99 -9.42
N GLY A 87 12.58 -10.46 -9.99
CA GLY A 87 11.40 -10.03 -9.24
C GLY A 87 10.27 -9.55 -10.13
N GLY A 88 9.06 -9.57 -9.58
CA GLY A 88 7.85 -9.05 -10.19
C GLY A 88 7.77 -7.53 -10.09
N VAL A 89 8.39 -6.81 -11.04
CA VAL A 89 8.57 -5.34 -11.00
C VAL A 89 7.25 -4.60 -10.91
N SER A 90 6.19 -5.08 -11.57
CA SER A 90 4.89 -4.41 -11.57
C SER A 90 4.28 -4.27 -10.16
N ASN A 91 4.68 -5.11 -9.20
CA ASN A 91 4.21 -5.05 -7.82
C ASN A 91 4.62 -3.76 -7.12
N VAL A 92 5.81 -3.22 -7.43
CA VAL A 92 6.33 -2.01 -6.76
C VAL A 92 5.39 -0.82 -6.88
N SER A 93 4.68 -0.70 -7.99
CA SER A 93 3.79 0.42 -8.31
C SER A 93 2.29 0.13 -8.10
N PHE A 94 1.95 -0.98 -7.45
CA PHE A 94 0.55 -1.40 -7.28
C PHE A 94 -0.33 -0.34 -6.64
N SER A 95 0.22 0.49 -5.74
CA SER A 95 -0.46 1.60 -5.07
C SER A 95 -1.03 2.65 -6.03
N PHE A 96 -0.45 2.73 -7.24
CA PHE A 96 -0.87 3.66 -8.30
C PHE A 96 -1.59 2.97 -9.46
N ARG A 97 -2.21 1.81 -9.23
CA ARG A 97 -2.99 1.11 -10.24
C ARG A 97 -4.03 2.05 -10.86
N GLY A 98 -4.07 2.11 -12.19
CA GLY A 98 -4.92 3.04 -12.95
C GLY A 98 -4.27 4.40 -13.28
N ASN A 99 -3.01 4.63 -12.88
CA ASN A 99 -2.22 5.78 -13.31
C ASN A 99 -0.93 5.30 -14.01
N GLU A 100 -1.05 4.92 -15.27
CA GLU A 100 0.05 4.29 -16.01
C GLU A 100 1.31 5.18 -16.12
N PRO A 101 1.24 6.52 -16.32
CA PRO A 101 2.44 7.35 -16.35
C PRO A 101 3.25 7.33 -15.04
N ILE A 102 2.58 7.36 -13.89
CA ILE A 102 3.26 7.27 -12.57
C ILE A 102 3.85 5.87 -12.38
N ARG A 103 3.11 4.82 -12.77
CA ARG A 103 3.59 3.44 -12.68
C ARG A 103 4.83 3.22 -13.54
N GLU A 104 4.83 3.72 -14.77
CA GLU A 104 5.96 3.64 -15.69
C GLU A 104 7.20 4.32 -15.09
N ALA A 105 7.04 5.53 -14.53
CA ALA A 105 8.13 6.23 -13.87
C ALA A 105 8.66 5.45 -12.65
N ILE A 106 7.79 4.86 -11.83
CA ILE A 106 8.19 4.02 -10.69
C ILE A 106 8.94 2.78 -11.17
N HIS A 107 8.43 2.06 -12.19
CA HIS A 107 9.09 0.87 -12.74
C HIS A 107 10.48 1.21 -13.26
N THR A 108 10.59 2.29 -14.04
CA THR A 108 11.84 2.74 -14.67
C THR A 108 12.87 3.12 -13.62
N ALA A 109 12.50 3.96 -12.64
CA ALA A 109 13.41 4.39 -11.58
C ALA A 109 13.80 3.23 -10.65
N PHE A 110 12.85 2.37 -10.28
CA PHE A 110 13.12 1.18 -9.45
C PHE A 110 14.11 0.24 -10.14
N LEU A 111 13.87 -0.09 -11.42
CA LEU A 111 14.77 -0.93 -12.20
C LEU A 111 16.17 -0.33 -12.33
N TYR A 112 16.29 0.99 -12.51
CA TYR A 112 17.58 1.66 -12.54
C TYR A 112 18.40 1.37 -11.28
N HIS A 113 17.81 1.51 -10.10
CA HIS A 113 18.47 1.23 -8.83
C HIS A 113 18.69 -0.27 -8.58
N ALA A 114 17.71 -1.11 -8.88
CA ALA A 114 17.79 -2.56 -8.67
C ALA A 114 18.83 -3.22 -9.59
N ILE A 115 18.92 -2.81 -10.86
CA ILE A 115 19.94 -3.29 -11.81
C ILE A 115 21.33 -2.85 -11.35
N LYS A 116 21.48 -1.62 -10.90
CA LYS A 116 22.74 -1.12 -10.33
C LYS A 116 23.18 -1.88 -9.09
N ALA A 117 22.23 -2.39 -8.29
CA ALA A 117 22.48 -3.28 -7.15
C ALA A 117 22.79 -4.72 -7.56
N GLY A 118 22.56 -5.10 -8.83
CA GLY A 118 22.90 -6.42 -9.38
C GLY A 118 21.69 -7.29 -9.79
N MET A 119 20.47 -6.74 -9.83
CA MET A 119 19.31 -7.45 -10.39
C MET A 119 19.58 -7.81 -11.85
N THR A 120 19.29 -9.08 -12.23
CA THR A 120 19.64 -9.62 -13.54
C THR A 120 18.44 -9.90 -14.43
N MET A 121 17.27 -10.04 -13.85
CA MET A 121 16.00 -10.32 -14.55
C MET A 121 14.86 -9.55 -13.89
N GLY A 122 13.84 -9.23 -14.65
CA GLY A 122 12.61 -8.61 -14.13
C GLY A 122 11.39 -9.12 -14.89
N ILE A 123 10.33 -9.39 -14.15
CA ILE A 123 9.02 -9.69 -14.73
C ILE A 123 8.26 -8.37 -14.78
N VAL A 124 8.07 -7.83 -15.98
CA VAL A 124 7.46 -6.52 -16.22
C VAL A 124 6.84 -6.47 -17.61
N ASN A 125 5.85 -5.60 -17.81
CA ASN A 125 5.39 -5.29 -19.16
C ASN A 125 6.44 -4.42 -19.86
N ALA A 126 7.16 -4.97 -20.82
CA ALA A 126 8.21 -4.28 -21.55
C ALA A 126 7.72 -3.01 -22.27
N GLY A 127 6.45 -2.95 -22.65
CA GLY A 127 5.83 -1.76 -23.25
C GLY A 127 5.54 -0.63 -22.27
N GLN A 128 5.75 -0.85 -20.96
CA GLN A 128 5.57 0.13 -19.88
C GLN A 128 6.89 0.49 -19.20
N LEU A 129 7.99 0.45 -19.93
CA LEU A 129 9.29 0.88 -19.45
C LEU A 129 9.74 2.08 -20.26
N GLY A 130 10.02 3.18 -19.55
CA GLY A 130 10.63 4.37 -20.09
C GLY A 130 12.17 4.34 -20.00
N VAL A 131 12.80 5.41 -20.45
CA VAL A 131 14.21 5.66 -20.22
C VAL A 131 14.35 6.52 -18.97
N TYR A 132 15.23 6.14 -18.06
CA TYR A 132 15.40 6.83 -16.77
C TYR A 132 15.67 8.34 -16.91
N SER A 133 16.52 8.72 -17.89
CA SER A 133 16.85 10.12 -18.18
C SER A 133 15.68 10.94 -18.75
N ASP A 134 14.66 10.29 -19.27
CA ASP A 134 13.51 10.94 -19.91
C ASP A 134 12.38 11.21 -18.92
N ILE A 135 12.48 10.70 -17.69
CA ILE A 135 11.51 11.00 -16.63
C ILE A 135 11.67 12.49 -16.26
N PRO A 136 10.57 13.27 -16.27
CA PRO A 136 10.61 14.66 -15.82
C PRO A 136 11.25 14.80 -14.44
N ALA A 137 12.19 15.74 -14.28
CA ALA A 137 13.01 15.86 -13.06
C ALA A 137 12.15 15.95 -11.76
N GLU A 138 11.06 16.71 -11.81
CA GLU A 138 10.15 16.82 -10.66
C GLU A 138 9.47 15.49 -10.30
N LEU A 139 9.07 14.70 -11.30
CA LEU A 139 8.49 13.38 -11.09
C LEU A 139 9.54 12.40 -10.59
N LEU A 140 10.73 12.41 -11.18
CA LEU A 140 11.84 11.55 -10.81
C LEU A 140 12.22 11.73 -9.34
N GLU A 141 12.35 12.98 -8.87
CA GLU A 141 12.64 13.29 -7.46
C GLU A 141 11.59 12.65 -6.52
N LYS A 142 10.30 12.83 -6.80
CA LYS A 142 9.22 12.29 -5.97
C LYS A 142 9.16 10.76 -5.99
N VAL A 143 9.41 10.16 -7.16
CA VAL A 143 9.44 8.71 -7.32
C VAL A 143 10.63 8.11 -6.58
N GLU A 144 11.82 8.72 -6.68
CA GLU A 144 12.99 8.27 -5.94
C GLU A 144 12.87 8.47 -4.43
N ASP A 145 12.24 9.56 -3.98
CA ASP A 145 11.97 9.79 -2.56
C ASP A 145 11.16 8.65 -1.95
N VAL A 146 10.19 8.12 -2.72
CA VAL A 146 9.39 6.95 -2.30
C VAL A 146 10.17 5.65 -2.39
N ILE A 147 10.87 5.39 -3.51
CA ILE A 147 11.63 4.14 -3.71
C ILE A 147 12.73 3.99 -2.67
N LEU A 148 13.43 5.08 -2.37
CA LEU A 148 14.60 5.10 -1.49
C LEU A 148 14.26 5.57 -0.06
N ASN A 149 12.98 5.77 0.24
CA ASN A 149 12.48 6.24 1.54
C ASN A 149 13.28 7.44 2.08
N ARG A 150 13.50 8.46 1.23
CA ARG A 150 14.34 9.63 1.58
C ARG A 150 13.67 10.58 2.54
N ARG A 151 12.33 10.55 2.63
CA ARG A 151 11.53 11.46 3.45
C ARG A 151 10.20 10.83 3.87
N SER A 152 9.69 11.21 5.03
CA SER A 152 8.48 10.63 5.62
C SER A 152 7.18 10.97 4.89
N ASP A 153 7.13 12.11 4.18
CA ASP A 153 5.97 12.60 3.43
C ASP A 153 6.05 12.27 1.92
N ALA A 154 6.99 11.41 1.50
CA ALA A 154 7.21 11.07 0.09
C ALA A 154 5.94 10.56 -0.60
N THR A 155 5.18 9.68 0.08
CA THR A 155 3.93 9.13 -0.45
C THR A 155 2.89 10.22 -0.72
N GLU A 156 2.72 11.15 0.22
CA GLU A 156 1.79 12.26 0.08
C GLU A 156 2.13 13.16 -1.11
N LEU A 157 3.39 13.49 -1.26
CA LEU A 157 3.87 14.36 -2.36
C LEU A 157 3.72 13.68 -3.72
N LEU A 158 3.97 12.38 -3.81
CA LEU A 158 3.75 11.65 -5.06
C LEU A 158 2.27 11.52 -5.41
N VAL A 159 1.40 11.30 -4.42
CA VAL A 159 -0.07 11.27 -4.61
C VAL A 159 -0.57 12.63 -5.08
N GLU A 160 -0.12 13.73 -4.45
CA GLU A 160 -0.49 15.08 -4.86
C GLU A 160 -0.06 15.39 -6.30
N TYR A 161 1.15 14.99 -6.67
CA TYR A 161 1.64 15.12 -8.03
C TYR A 161 0.78 14.31 -9.02
N ALA A 162 0.44 13.06 -8.67
CA ALA A 162 -0.35 12.17 -9.50
C ALA A 162 -1.79 12.70 -9.74
N GLU A 163 -2.38 13.34 -8.75
CA GLU A 163 -3.69 14.02 -8.89
C GLU A 163 -3.63 15.21 -9.85
N ASN A 164 -2.56 16.01 -9.74
CA ASN A 164 -2.34 17.19 -10.57
C ASN A 164 -2.02 16.85 -12.03
N PHE A 165 -1.41 15.67 -12.26
CA PHE A 165 -1.10 15.20 -13.62
C PHE A 165 -2.38 14.84 -14.42
N LYS A 166 -3.48 14.52 -13.75
CA LYS A 166 -4.81 14.26 -14.36
C LYS A 166 -5.68 15.50 -14.57
N GLY A 167 -5.31 16.67 -14.04
CA GLY A 167 -6.13 17.87 -14.14
C GLY A 167 -5.49 19.12 -13.54
N LYS A 168 -5.72 20.26 -14.18
CA LYS A 168 -5.18 21.59 -13.85
C LYS A 168 -5.03 21.86 -12.35
N LYS A 169 -3.82 22.35 -11.96
CA LYS A 169 -3.51 22.91 -10.65
C LYS A 169 -4.69 23.70 -10.08
N LYS A 170 -5.31 23.19 -9.02
CA LYS A 170 -6.06 24.02 -8.09
C LYS A 170 -5.12 24.36 -6.94
N GLU A 171 -4.79 25.65 -6.79
CA GLU A 171 -4.16 26.15 -5.57
C GLU A 171 -4.98 25.68 -4.36
N ARG A 172 -4.33 25.00 -3.41
CA ARG A 172 -4.93 24.68 -2.12
C ARG A 172 -5.01 25.97 -1.28
N VAL A 173 -6.07 26.76 -1.50
CA VAL A 173 -6.69 27.47 -0.41
C VAL A 173 -7.48 26.41 0.37
N GLU A 174 -7.32 26.30 1.69
CA GLU A 174 -8.23 25.46 2.51
C GLU A 174 -9.64 26.00 2.33
N ASP A 175 -10.31 25.51 1.29
CA ASP A 175 -11.70 25.88 0.99
C ASP A 175 -12.58 25.14 2.02
N LEU A 176 -12.99 25.87 3.05
CA LEU A 176 -13.90 25.37 4.08
C LEU A 176 -15.37 25.42 3.64
N ALA A 177 -15.68 25.79 2.39
CA ALA A 177 -17.05 25.81 1.87
C ALA A 177 -17.79 24.47 2.04
N TRP A 178 -17.03 23.34 2.03
CA TRP A 178 -17.60 22.04 2.32
C TRP A 178 -18.13 21.90 3.78
N ARG A 179 -17.82 22.81 4.69
CA ARG A 179 -18.37 22.83 6.04
C ARG A 179 -19.80 23.37 6.09
N GLU A 180 -20.24 24.06 5.06
CA GLU A 180 -21.59 24.66 4.95
C GLU A 180 -22.64 23.68 4.40
N VAL A 181 -22.21 22.50 3.87
CA VAL A 181 -23.13 21.50 3.34
C VAL A 181 -23.77 20.66 4.48
N PRO A 182 -24.87 19.93 4.19
CA PRO A 182 -25.50 19.03 5.16
C PRO A 182 -24.53 18.04 5.80
N LEU A 183 -24.78 17.67 7.06
CA LEU A 183 -23.88 16.87 7.89
C LEU A 183 -23.47 15.53 7.24
N GLN A 184 -24.40 14.84 6.57
CA GLN A 184 -24.13 13.63 5.79
C GLN A 184 -23.05 13.86 4.73
N GLN A 185 -23.16 14.97 3.99
CA GLN A 185 -22.20 15.30 2.93
C GLN A 185 -20.85 15.70 3.51
N ARG A 186 -20.81 16.32 4.70
CA ARG A 186 -19.55 16.63 5.40
C ARG A 186 -18.80 15.35 5.79
N LEU A 187 -19.50 14.38 6.36
CA LEU A 187 -18.92 13.08 6.69
C LEU A 187 -18.38 12.35 5.46
N THR A 188 -19.16 12.30 4.38
CA THR A 188 -18.72 11.73 3.09
C THR A 188 -17.50 12.45 2.55
N HIS A 189 -17.50 13.79 2.56
CA HIS A 189 -16.35 14.59 2.09
C HIS A 189 -15.09 14.32 2.92
N ALA A 190 -15.23 14.29 4.25
CA ALA A 190 -14.12 14.01 5.16
C ALA A 190 -13.50 12.62 4.90
N LEU A 191 -14.33 11.59 4.68
CA LEU A 191 -13.89 10.24 4.34
C LEU A 191 -13.19 10.21 2.98
N VAL A 192 -13.83 10.76 1.93
CA VAL A 192 -13.26 10.76 0.55
C VAL A 192 -11.94 11.52 0.48
N ARG A 193 -11.82 12.64 1.21
CA ARG A 193 -10.60 13.47 1.20
C ARG A 193 -9.57 13.08 2.25
N GLY A 194 -9.89 12.13 3.13
CA GLY A 194 -9.01 11.72 4.21
C GLY A 194 -8.79 12.79 5.29
N ILE A 195 -9.78 13.69 5.51
CA ILE A 195 -9.70 14.80 6.46
C ILE A 195 -10.13 14.33 7.84
N SER A 196 -9.21 14.30 8.80
CA SER A 196 -9.48 13.82 10.15
C SER A 196 -9.76 14.93 11.17
N THR A 197 -9.61 16.21 10.78
CA THR A 197 -9.68 17.36 11.70
C THR A 197 -11.06 17.51 12.33
N PHE A 198 -12.11 17.41 11.53
CA PHE A 198 -13.50 17.66 11.96
C PHE A 198 -14.31 16.37 12.18
N ILE A 199 -13.72 15.20 11.94
CA ILE A 199 -14.49 13.95 11.90
C ILE A 199 -15.18 13.62 13.21
N VAL A 200 -14.54 13.89 14.36
CA VAL A 200 -15.12 13.62 15.69
C VAL A 200 -16.32 14.55 15.95
N GLU A 201 -16.17 15.85 15.64
CA GLU A 201 -17.24 16.84 15.80
C GLU A 201 -18.46 16.49 14.94
N ASP A 202 -18.23 16.16 13.65
CA ASP A 202 -19.31 15.82 12.72
C ASP A 202 -19.95 14.46 13.07
N THR A 203 -19.17 13.51 13.59
CA THR A 203 -19.68 12.22 14.06
C THR A 203 -20.56 12.40 15.30
N GLU A 204 -20.16 13.27 16.24
CA GLU A 204 -20.99 13.61 17.41
C GLU A 204 -22.29 14.30 17.01
N ALA A 205 -22.21 15.29 16.12
CA ALA A 205 -23.41 15.98 15.64
C ALA A 205 -24.39 14.98 14.98
N MET A 206 -23.90 14.04 14.19
CA MET A 206 -24.70 12.98 13.56
C MET A 206 -25.31 12.03 14.59
N ARG A 207 -24.54 11.64 15.62
CA ARG A 207 -25.03 10.80 16.71
C ARG A 207 -26.22 11.46 17.43
N VAL A 208 -26.06 12.75 17.79
CA VAL A 208 -27.11 13.51 18.47
C VAL A 208 -28.36 13.66 17.59
N GLU A 209 -28.18 13.87 16.28
CA GLU A 209 -29.31 13.97 15.34
C GLU A 209 -30.08 12.65 15.24
N ILE A 210 -29.39 11.53 15.17
CA ILE A 210 -29.98 10.17 15.11
C ILE A 210 -30.71 9.85 16.41
N GLU A 211 -30.11 10.12 17.56
CA GLU A 211 -30.73 9.87 18.86
C GLU A 211 -31.98 10.72 19.10
N LYS A 212 -31.99 12.00 18.68
CA LYS A 212 -33.19 12.85 18.71
C LYS A 212 -34.39 12.27 17.93
N LYS A 213 -34.08 11.46 16.89
CA LYS A 213 -35.08 10.74 16.08
C LYS A 213 -35.42 9.37 16.64
N GLY A 214 -34.94 9.01 17.84
CA GLY A 214 -35.13 7.71 18.47
C GLY A 214 -34.24 6.58 17.96
N GLY A 215 -33.22 6.93 17.22
CA GLY A 215 -32.21 5.96 16.72
C GLY A 215 -31.12 5.64 17.75
N ARG A 216 -30.23 4.72 17.42
CA ARG A 216 -29.13 4.23 18.26
C ARG A 216 -27.78 4.71 17.71
N PRO A 217 -26.74 4.88 18.58
CA PRO A 217 -25.41 5.34 18.15
C PRO A 217 -24.79 4.52 17.02
N ILE A 218 -25.03 3.21 16.95
CA ILE A 218 -24.52 2.32 15.90
C ILE A 218 -24.99 2.72 14.51
N GLN A 219 -26.15 3.33 14.38
CA GLN A 219 -26.72 3.76 13.10
C GLN A 219 -25.90 4.87 12.42
N VAL A 220 -25.04 5.58 13.17
CA VAL A 220 -24.07 6.50 12.57
C VAL A 220 -23.06 5.73 11.70
N ILE A 221 -22.67 4.54 12.15
CA ILE A 221 -21.75 3.67 11.40
C ILE A 221 -22.50 3.03 10.23
N GLU A 222 -23.66 2.39 10.50
CA GLU A 222 -24.43 1.61 9.52
C GLU A 222 -24.99 2.44 8.37
N GLY A 223 -25.24 3.74 8.58
CA GLY A 223 -25.71 4.68 7.57
C GLY A 223 -24.59 5.62 7.10
N PRO A 224 -24.51 6.83 7.70
CA PRO A 224 -23.66 7.93 7.19
C PRO A 224 -22.21 7.57 6.90
N LEU A 225 -21.56 6.86 7.83
CA LEU A 225 -20.13 6.52 7.65
C LEU A 225 -19.94 5.42 6.60
N MET A 226 -20.80 4.41 6.56
CA MET A 226 -20.73 3.36 5.55
C MET A 226 -21.07 3.87 4.15
N GLU A 227 -22.05 4.77 4.03
CA GLU A 227 -22.33 5.43 2.73
C GLU A 227 -21.11 6.21 2.22
N GLY A 228 -20.43 6.95 3.10
CA GLY A 228 -19.19 7.64 2.73
C GLY A 228 -18.08 6.68 2.30
N MET A 229 -17.91 5.55 2.99
CA MET A 229 -16.93 4.51 2.61
C MET A 229 -17.33 3.78 1.32
N SER A 230 -18.61 3.63 1.01
CA SER A 230 -19.06 3.08 -0.28
C SER A 230 -18.62 3.98 -1.43
N VAL A 231 -18.73 5.32 -1.28
CA VAL A 231 -18.19 6.27 -2.28
C VAL A 231 -16.68 6.11 -2.46
N VAL A 232 -15.93 5.91 -1.37
CA VAL A 232 -14.48 5.63 -1.44
C VAL A 232 -14.22 4.35 -2.23
N GLY A 233 -14.98 3.29 -1.97
CA GLY A 233 -14.89 2.01 -2.68
C GLY A 233 -15.17 2.16 -4.18
N ASP A 234 -16.21 2.88 -4.55
CA ASP A 234 -16.57 3.14 -5.95
C ASP A 234 -15.48 3.93 -6.68
N LEU A 235 -14.93 4.96 -6.04
CA LEU A 235 -13.83 5.75 -6.60
C LEU A 235 -12.55 4.92 -6.78
N PHE A 236 -12.24 4.06 -5.82
CA PHE A 236 -11.11 3.15 -5.93
C PHE A 236 -11.31 2.11 -7.02
N GLY A 237 -12.49 1.48 -7.08
CA GLY A 237 -12.84 0.50 -8.11
C GLY A 237 -12.83 1.09 -9.53
N ALA A 238 -13.22 2.37 -9.67
CA ALA A 238 -13.17 3.12 -10.92
C ALA A 238 -11.76 3.66 -11.29
N GLY A 239 -10.73 3.38 -10.50
CA GLY A 239 -9.36 3.89 -10.69
C GLY A 239 -9.23 5.43 -10.53
N LYS A 240 -10.20 6.05 -9.85
CA LYS A 240 -10.20 7.49 -9.55
C LYS A 240 -9.59 7.84 -8.20
N MET A 241 -9.31 6.85 -7.38
CA MET A 241 -8.66 6.96 -6.07
C MET A 241 -7.53 5.93 -5.99
N PHE A 242 -6.41 6.30 -5.37
CA PHE A 242 -5.26 5.41 -5.20
C PHE A 242 -5.24 4.79 -3.80
N LEU A 243 -4.54 3.66 -3.64
CA LEU A 243 -4.47 2.94 -2.37
C LEU A 243 -4.09 3.83 -1.17
N PRO A 244 -3.09 4.73 -1.24
CA PRO A 244 -2.76 5.62 -0.12
C PRO A 244 -3.93 6.51 0.32
N GLN A 245 -4.77 6.94 -0.61
CA GLN A 245 -5.97 7.74 -0.31
C GLN A 245 -7.02 6.89 0.42
N VAL A 246 -7.21 5.62 -0.01
CA VAL A 246 -8.11 4.67 0.69
C VAL A 246 -7.62 4.40 2.11
N VAL A 247 -6.31 4.25 2.31
CA VAL A 247 -5.72 4.10 3.66
C VAL A 247 -5.98 5.33 4.52
N LYS A 248 -5.86 6.55 3.97
CA LYS A 248 -6.24 7.78 4.69
C LYS A 248 -7.73 7.78 5.07
N SER A 249 -8.62 7.42 4.13
CA SER A 249 -10.07 7.29 4.39
C SER A 249 -10.35 6.29 5.52
N ALA A 250 -9.69 5.14 5.51
CA ALA A 250 -9.82 4.12 6.55
C ALA A 250 -9.36 4.64 7.93
N ARG A 251 -8.30 5.44 8.00
CA ARG A 251 -7.87 6.10 9.25
C ARG A 251 -8.92 7.08 9.77
N VAL A 252 -9.57 7.86 8.89
CA VAL A 252 -10.66 8.76 9.26
C VAL A 252 -11.86 7.96 9.79
N MET A 253 -12.26 6.90 9.10
CA MET A 253 -13.30 5.98 9.54
C MET A 253 -13.01 5.38 10.93
N LYS A 254 -11.78 4.88 11.12
CA LYS A 254 -11.33 4.32 12.40
C LYS A 254 -11.45 5.32 13.55
N LYS A 255 -11.11 6.60 13.30
CA LYS A 255 -11.22 7.69 14.29
C LYS A 255 -12.68 7.96 14.66
N ALA A 256 -13.59 7.98 13.67
CA ALA A 256 -15.04 8.14 13.92
C ALA A 256 -15.62 6.97 14.73
N VAL A 257 -15.29 5.74 14.35
CA VAL A 257 -15.75 4.53 15.05
C VAL A 257 -15.21 4.49 16.48
N ALA A 258 -13.93 4.80 16.69
CA ALA A 258 -13.35 4.84 18.02
C ALA A 258 -14.06 5.84 18.94
N TYR A 259 -14.49 6.98 18.40
CA TYR A 259 -15.30 7.95 19.13
C TYR A 259 -16.68 7.40 19.53
N LEU A 260 -17.33 6.63 18.66
CA LEU A 260 -18.69 6.09 18.89
C LEU A 260 -18.72 4.89 19.82
N LEU A 261 -17.61 4.16 19.96
CA LEU A 261 -17.54 2.92 20.75
C LEU A 261 -18.12 3.05 22.18
N PRO A 262 -17.76 4.06 23.00
CA PRO A 262 -18.32 4.20 24.34
C PRO A 262 -19.83 4.37 24.36
N PHE A 263 -20.38 5.11 23.39
CA PHE A 263 -21.83 5.32 23.27
C PHE A 263 -22.55 4.06 22.83
N ILE A 264 -21.96 3.29 21.92
CA ILE A 264 -22.50 2.00 21.47
C ILE A 264 -22.53 1.01 22.64
N GLU A 265 -21.45 0.94 23.42
CA GLU A 265 -21.38 0.07 24.60
C GLU A 265 -22.41 0.48 25.67
N ALA A 266 -22.55 1.79 25.93
CA ALA A 266 -23.53 2.29 26.89
C ALA A 266 -24.98 2.09 26.44
N ALA A 267 -25.26 2.05 25.14
CA ALA A 267 -26.59 1.84 24.57
C ALA A 267 -27.00 0.36 24.50
N LYS A 268 -26.13 -0.58 24.87
CA LYS A 268 -26.48 -2.00 24.97
C LYS A 268 -27.48 -2.20 26.13
N GLN A 269 -28.68 -2.71 25.82
CA GLN A 269 -29.69 -3.04 26.85
C GLN A 269 -29.43 -4.44 27.40
N VAL A 270 -29.86 -4.66 28.68
CA VAL A 270 -29.87 -5.99 29.28
C VAL A 270 -30.87 -6.87 28.50
N GLY A 271 -30.36 -7.83 27.73
CA GLY A 271 -31.14 -8.67 26.83
C GLY A 271 -30.86 -8.51 25.36
N ASP A 272 -30.08 -7.50 24.94
CA ASP A 272 -29.53 -7.44 23.57
C ASP A 272 -28.69 -8.69 23.33
N LYS A 273 -29.05 -9.48 22.31
CA LYS A 273 -28.24 -10.63 21.89
C LYS A 273 -26.81 -10.13 21.60
N GLN A 274 -25.80 -10.85 22.11
CA GLN A 274 -24.40 -10.58 21.82
C GLN A 274 -24.13 -10.75 20.32
N GLY A 275 -24.58 -9.78 19.50
CA GLY A 275 -24.42 -9.73 18.06
C GLY A 275 -25.32 -10.73 17.29
N ASN A 276 -25.48 -10.47 15.99
CA ASN A 276 -26.25 -11.32 15.08
C ASN A 276 -25.47 -12.55 14.60
N GLY A 277 -24.24 -12.76 15.08
CA GLY A 277 -23.35 -13.86 14.72
C GLY A 277 -21.88 -13.49 14.90
N LYS A 278 -21.01 -14.44 14.68
CA LYS A 278 -19.55 -14.24 14.64
C LYS A 278 -19.08 -14.40 13.22
N ILE A 279 -18.40 -13.39 12.68
CA ILE A 279 -17.72 -13.43 11.38
C ILE A 279 -16.24 -13.51 11.66
N LEU A 280 -15.60 -14.60 11.23
CA LEU A 280 -14.15 -14.71 11.24
C LEU A 280 -13.62 -14.00 9.99
N MET A 281 -12.86 -12.93 10.19
CA MET A 281 -12.11 -12.27 9.12
C MET A 281 -10.63 -12.54 9.33
N ALA A 282 -9.98 -13.03 8.29
CA ALA A 282 -8.56 -13.28 8.29
C ALA A 282 -7.97 -12.76 6.97
N THR A 283 -6.79 -12.15 7.05
CA THR A 283 -5.94 -11.94 5.88
C THR A 283 -4.99 -13.11 5.79
N VAL A 284 -4.81 -13.66 4.59
CA VAL A 284 -3.78 -14.66 4.35
C VAL A 284 -2.46 -13.93 4.16
N LYS A 285 -1.43 -14.34 4.90
CA LYS A 285 -0.10 -13.73 4.80
C LYS A 285 0.40 -13.92 3.37
N GLY A 286 0.61 -12.80 2.65
CA GLY A 286 1.03 -12.80 1.25
C GLY A 286 -0.04 -12.40 0.24
N ASP A 287 -1.25 -12.06 0.69
CA ASP A 287 -2.28 -11.43 -0.16
C ASP A 287 -2.12 -9.90 -0.16
#